data_880bf4d138ce0bc152c71e7a1807a5d0
#
_entry.id   880bf4d138ce0bc152c71e7a1807a5d0
#
_cell.length_a   1.000
_cell.length_b   1.000
_cell.length_c   1.000
_cell.angle_alpha   90.00
_cell.angle_beta   90.00
_cell.angle_gamma   90.00
#
_symmetry.space_group_name_H-M   'P 1'
#
loop_
_entity.id
_entity.type
_entity.pdbx_description
1 polymer ?
#
loop_
_entity_poly.entity_id
_entity_poly.type
_entity_poly.pdbx_seq_one_letter_code
_entity_poly.pdbx_strand_id
1 'polypeptide(L)'
;MASVIMAIALAFENGGNNWLPAILCLLFAMLAQATSNVVNDYADYKTGCDNENSLGPDRKLVSGEVSIKTIKRAIILLVSICFLVGLSLIYWGGWILLPFGLLIITVAFCYSLGPIPLSYNALGDVAVILFFGIVPITFTYYILTKEINWEIIAAGFSMGLVVDELLIVNNVRDEIEDKQFNKVTTVGIFGSKFMKKVFLFNPLIACGLGFYFMRGICDYKTWAIAIIPMLIYSVIVSIRLNKYKGKQLNALLGQASLEALIFALTVVVVTLL
;
A
#
# COMPACT_ATOMS: atom_id res chain seq x y z
N MET A 1 -4.65 -4.11 -2.33
CA MET A 1 -5.27 -5.42 -2.66
C MET A 1 -4.40 -6.60 -2.25
N ALA A 2 -3.12 -6.65 -2.58
CA ALA A 2 -2.20 -7.72 -2.17
C ALA A 2 -2.28 -8.02 -0.67
N SER A 3 -2.28 -6.99 0.18
CA SER A 3 -2.42 -7.11 1.63
C SER A 3 -3.67 -7.90 2.08
N VAL A 4 -4.83 -7.57 1.47
CA VAL A 4 -6.09 -8.23 1.85
C VAL A 4 -6.13 -9.68 1.33
N ILE A 5 -5.59 -9.96 0.14
CA ILE A 5 -5.47 -11.33 -0.38
C ILE A 5 -4.60 -12.18 0.56
N MET A 6 -3.45 -11.66 0.97
CA MET A 6 -2.57 -12.31 1.94
C MET A 6 -3.28 -12.57 3.28
N ALA A 7 -4.02 -11.57 3.78
CA ALA A 7 -4.76 -11.69 5.04
C ALA A 7 -5.86 -12.74 4.99
N ILE A 8 -6.58 -12.85 3.86
CA ILE A 8 -7.61 -13.87 3.65
C ILE A 8 -6.99 -15.27 3.69
N ALA A 9 -5.85 -15.48 3.02
CA ALA A 9 -5.18 -16.78 3.05
C ALA A 9 -4.78 -17.17 4.47
N LEU A 10 -4.12 -16.25 5.20
CA LEU A 10 -3.73 -16.47 6.60
C LEU A 10 -4.94 -16.71 7.52
N ALA A 11 -6.07 -16.03 7.27
CA ALA A 11 -7.28 -16.22 8.05
C ALA A 11 -7.93 -17.58 7.77
N PHE A 12 -7.97 -18.01 6.51
CA PHE A 12 -8.59 -19.29 6.12
C PHE A 12 -7.80 -20.47 6.67
N GLU A 13 -6.47 -20.39 6.71
CA GLU A 13 -5.63 -21.39 7.37
C GLU A 13 -5.94 -21.50 8.88
N ASN A 14 -6.36 -20.42 9.50
CA ASN A 14 -6.76 -20.38 10.90
C ASN A 14 -8.29 -20.50 11.14
N GLY A 15 -9.01 -21.10 10.21
CA GLY A 15 -10.43 -21.43 10.35
C GLY A 15 -11.43 -20.32 9.96
N GLY A 16 -10.96 -19.20 9.45
CA GLY A 16 -11.80 -18.06 9.04
C GLY A 16 -12.43 -18.19 7.66
N ASN A 17 -13.27 -19.18 7.41
CA ASN A 17 -13.71 -19.65 6.07
C ASN A 17 -14.90 -18.91 5.48
N ASN A 18 -15.27 -17.73 5.95
CA ASN A 18 -16.42 -17.01 5.44
C ASN A 18 -16.03 -16.11 4.24
N TRP A 19 -16.48 -16.51 3.05
CA TRP A 19 -16.17 -15.80 1.81
C TRP A 19 -16.86 -14.44 1.67
N LEU A 20 -18.03 -14.25 2.25
CA LEU A 20 -18.76 -12.98 2.10
C LEU A 20 -18.02 -11.82 2.73
N PRO A 21 -17.61 -11.83 4.02
CA PRO A 21 -16.80 -10.77 4.59
C PRO A 21 -15.41 -10.66 3.94
N ALA A 22 -14.82 -11.75 3.43
CA ALA A 22 -13.55 -11.71 2.70
C ALA A 22 -13.68 -10.87 1.41
N ILE A 23 -14.73 -11.09 0.61
CA ILE A 23 -15.03 -10.32 -0.60
C ILE A 23 -15.32 -8.85 -0.25
N LEU A 24 -16.06 -8.59 0.82
CA LEU A 24 -16.35 -7.23 1.28
C LEU A 24 -15.08 -6.49 1.73
N CYS A 25 -14.13 -7.17 2.40
CA CYS A 25 -12.83 -6.60 2.73
C CYS A 25 -12.02 -6.23 1.47
N LEU A 26 -12.02 -7.11 0.44
CA LEU A 26 -11.39 -6.80 -0.85
C LEU A 26 -12.04 -5.58 -1.52
N LEU A 27 -13.37 -5.54 -1.57
CA LEU A 27 -14.11 -4.42 -2.14
C LEU A 27 -13.83 -3.12 -1.38
N PHE A 28 -13.84 -3.16 -0.05
CA PHE A 28 -13.50 -2.01 0.80
C PHE A 28 -12.09 -1.49 0.50
N ALA A 29 -11.10 -2.38 0.44
CA ALA A 29 -9.72 -2.00 0.15
C ALA A 29 -9.55 -1.41 -1.26
N MET A 30 -10.27 -1.96 -2.26
CA MET A 30 -10.28 -1.40 -3.62
C MET A 30 -10.85 0.02 -3.64
N LEU A 31 -11.98 0.23 -2.98
CA LEU A 31 -12.64 1.54 -2.91
C LEU A 31 -11.81 2.56 -2.13
N ALA A 32 -11.22 2.14 -1.00
CA ALA A 32 -10.35 3.01 -0.19
C ALA A 32 -9.10 3.43 -0.99
N GLN A 33 -8.47 2.51 -1.71
CA GLN A 33 -7.31 2.82 -2.56
C GLN A 33 -7.70 3.72 -3.74
N ALA A 34 -8.81 3.45 -4.42
CA ALA A 34 -9.31 4.31 -5.49
C ALA A 34 -9.62 5.73 -4.97
N THR A 35 -10.24 5.83 -3.79
CA THR A 35 -10.52 7.10 -3.13
C THR A 35 -9.22 7.87 -2.85
N SER A 36 -8.24 7.21 -2.23
CA SER A 36 -6.95 7.82 -1.92
C SER A 36 -6.24 8.34 -3.18
N ASN A 37 -6.23 7.56 -4.26
CA ASN A 37 -5.61 7.96 -5.52
C ASN A 37 -6.30 9.20 -6.13
N VAL A 38 -7.64 9.21 -6.18
CA VAL A 38 -8.39 10.35 -6.74
C VAL A 38 -8.24 11.61 -5.86
N VAL A 39 -8.17 11.45 -4.54
CA VAL A 39 -7.90 12.54 -3.59
C VAL A 39 -6.49 13.08 -3.78
N ASN A 40 -5.50 12.20 -3.96
CA ASN A 40 -4.12 12.59 -4.24
C ASN A 40 -4.00 13.37 -5.55
N ASP A 41 -4.58 12.86 -6.64
CA ASP A 41 -4.60 13.57 -7.95
C ASP A 41 -5.23 14.95 -7.84
N TYR A 42 -6.33 15.08 -7.09
CA TYR A 42 -6.96 16.37 -6.84
C TYR A 42 -6.09 17.31 -6.00
N ALA A 43 -5.42 16.79 -4.99
CA ALA A 43 -4.54 17.57 -4.10
C ALA A 43 -3.31 18.10 -4.86
N ASP A 44 -2.64 17.23 -5.61
CA ASP A 44 -1.42 17.58 -6.36
C ASP A 44 -1.73 18.56 -7.51
N TYR A 45 -2.89 18.41 -8.16
CA TYR A 45 -3.39 19.43 -9.10
C TYR A 45 -3.63 20.79 -8.42
N LYS A 46 -4.26 20.80 -7.24
CA LYS A 46 -4.61 22.03 -6.52
C LYS A 46 -3.37 22.77 -6.01
N THR A 47 -2.33 22.05 -5.62
CA THR A 47 -1.05 22.61 -5.15
C THR A 47 -0.12 23.00 -6.31
N GLY A 48 -0.43 22.55 -7.55
CA GLY A 48 0.41 22.73 -8.72
C GLY A 48 1.60 21.78 -8.80
N CYS A 49 1.71 20.81 -7.87
CA CYS A 49 2.70 19.75 -7.94
C CYS A 49 2.58 18.94 -9.22
N ASP A 50 1.35 18.56 -9.61
CA ASP A 50 1.08 17.96 -10.92
C ASP A 50 0.83 19.08 -11.95
N ASN A 51 1.68 19.15 -12.96
CA ASN A 51 1.65 20.10 -14.07
C ASN A 51 2.12 19.42 -15.37
N GLU A 52 2.10 20.16 -16.49
CA GLU A 52 2.46 19.63 -17.82
C GLU A 52 3.91 19.13 -17.91
N ASN A 53 4.80 19.57 -17.01
CA ASN A 53 6.21 19.19 -16.99
C ASN A 53 6.51 18.04 -16.01
N SER A 54 5.51 17.58 -15.25
CA SER A 54 5.70 16.52 -14.25
C SER A 54 6.20 15.21 -14.88
N LEU A 55 7.10 14.53 -14.16
CA LEU A 55 7.70 13.27 -14.60
C LEU A 55 6.74 12.08 -14.44
N GLY A 56 5.69 12.23 -13.64
CA GLY A 56 4.67 11.22 -13.39
C GLY A 56 3.85 10.84 -14.63
N PRO A 57 2.94 9.88 -14.50
CA PRO A 57 1.96 9.55 -15.55
C PRO A 57 1.06 10.76 -15.86
N ASP A 58 0.60 10.84 -17.12
CA ASP A 58 -0.29 11.92 -17.56
C ASP A 58 -1.55 11.98 -16.68
N ARG A 59 -1.82 13.17 -16.15
CA ARG A 59 -2.95 13.41 -15.25
C ARG A 59 -4.11 14.07 -16.02
N LYS A 60 -5.27 13.43 -16.01
CA LYS A 60 -6.46 13.91 -16.73
C LYS A 60 -7.01 15.26 -16.23
N LEU A 61 -6.70 15.63 -14.98
CA LEU A 61 -7.00 16.97 -14.46
C LEU A 61 -6.10 18.03 -15.08
N VAL A 62 -4.80 17.74 -15.25
CA VAL A 62 -3.81 18.65 -15.83
C VAL A 62 -4.09 18.86 -17.31
N SER A 63 -4.39 17.77 -18.06
CA SER A 63 -4.75 17.84 -19.48
C SER A 63 -6.10 18.50 -19.75
N GLY A 64 -6.92 18.75 -18.71
CA GLY A 64 -8.27 19.31 -18.85
C GLY A 64 -9.33 18.33 -19.38
N GLU A 65 -8.98 17.04 -19.57
CA GLU A 65 -9.94 16.01 -19.99
C GLU A 65 -11.04 15.78 -18.95
N VAL A 66 -10.73 15.99 -17.67
CA VAL A 66 -11.66 15.83 -16.56
C VAL A 66 -11.78 17.13 -15.76
N SER A 67 -13.01 17.59 -15.52
CA SER A 67 -13.23 18.81 -14.75
C SER A 67 -13.07 18.59 -13.23
N ILE A 68 -12.69 19.64 -12.50
CA ILE A 68 -12.63 19.65 -11.02
C ILE A 68 -13.98 19.21 -10.42
N LYS A 69 -15.09 19.63 -11.03
CA LYS A 69 -16.44 19.27 -10.57
C LYS A 69 -16.69 17.76 -10.68
N THR A 70 -16.22 17.15 -11.75
CA THR A 70 -16.30 15.69 -11.97
C THR A 70 -15.49 14.95 -10.93
N ILE A 71 -14.22 15.34 -10.67
CA ILE A 71 -13.39 14.72 -9.65
C ILE A 71 -14.01 14.82 -8.25
N LYS A 72 -14.51 15.98 -7.85
CA LYS A 72 -15.18 16.13 -6.55
C LYS A 72 -16.40 15.21 -6.41
N ARG A 73 -17.20 15.05 -7.48
CA ARG A 73 -18.33 14.10 -7.48
C ARG A 73 -17.85 12.65 -7.36
N ALA A 74 -16.77 12.30 -8.07
CA ALA A 74 -16.17 10.96 -7.97
C ALA A 74 -15.68 10.67 -6.56
N ILE A 75 -15.02 11.62 -5.90
CA ILE A 75 -14.57 11.48 -4.51
C ILE A 75 -15.78 11.22 -3.59
N ILE A 76 -16.83 12.05 -3.67
CA ILE A 76 -18.03 11.88 -2.85
C ILE A 76 -18.65 10.51 -3.07
N LEU A 77 -18.79 10.06 -4.32
CA LEU A 77 -19.36 8.76 -4.65
C LEU A 77 -18.52 7.62 -4.08
N LEU A 78 -17.20 7.65 -4.31
CA LEU A 78 -16.28 6.62 -3.83
C LEU A 78 -16.28 6.53 -2.29
N VAL A 79 -16.22 7.68 -1.60
CA VAL A 79 -16.31 7.73 -0.13
C VAL A 79 -17.64 7.17 0.36
N SER A 80 -18.76 7.54 -0.29
CA SER A 80 -20.08 7.05 0.11
C SER A 80 -20.19 5.54 -0.03
N ILE A 81 -19.73 4.97 -1.15
CA ILE A 81 -19.77 3.52 -1.38
C ILE A 81 -18.81 2.82 -0.40
N CYS A 82 -17.59 3.35 -0.22
CA CYS A 82 -16.62 2.82 0.74
C CYS A 82 -17.20 2.79 2.17
N PHE A 83 -17.89 3.86 2.59
CA PHE A 83 -18.54 3.96 3.88
C PHE A 83 -19.65 2.91 4.04
N LEU A 84 -20.52 2.73 3.03
CA LEU A 84 -21.58 1.72 3.06
C LEU A 84 -21.02 0.29 3.14
N VAL A 85 -19.97 -0.02 2.38
CA VAL A 85 -19.29 -1.31 2.48
C VAL A 85 -18.64 -1.48 3.86
N GLY A 86 -17.99 -0.44 4.39
CA GLY A 86 -17.43 -0.45 5.74
C GLY A 86 -18.47 -0.69 6.82
N LEU A 87 -19.66 -0.07 6.72
CA LEU A 87 -20.77 -0.31 7.63
C LEU A 87 -21.25 -1.77 7.58
N SER A 88 -21.29 -2.38 6.40
CA SER A 88 -21.67 -3.78 6.27
C SER A 88 -20.69 -4.73 6.99
N LEU A 89 -19.41 -4.41 7.02
CA LEU A 89 -18.39 -5.19 7.73
C LEU A 89 -18.56 -5.19 9.25
N ILE A 90 -19.26 -4.20 9.82
CA ILE A 90 -19.58 -4.14 11.25
C ILE A 90 -20.37 -5.37 11.70
N TYR A 91 -21.19 -5.94 10.82
CA TYR A 91 -21.94 -7.17 11.13
C TYR A 91 -21.03 -8.33 11.54
N TRP A 92 -19.85 -8.45 10.88
CA TRP A 92 -18.87 -9.48 11.22
C TRP A 92 -17.82 -9.00 12.21
N GLY A 93 -17.29 -7.78 12.09
CA GLY A 93 -16.19 -7.29 12.90
C GLY A 93 -16.61 -6.56 14.19
N GLY A 94 -17.92 -6.26 14.34
CA GLY A 94 -18.42 -5.50 15.46
C GLY A 94 -18.19 -3.99 15.35
N TRP A 95 -18.74 -3.23 16.28
CA TRP A 95 -18.73 -1.77 16.29
C TRP A 95 -17.32 -1.16 16.42
N ILE A 96 -16.34 -1.94 16.84
CA ILE A 96 -14.93 -1.52 16.90
C ILE A 96 -14.41 -1.10 15.51
N LEU A 97 -14.96 -1.61 14.43
CA LEU A 97 -14.55 -1.25 13.06
C LEU A 97 -14.94 0.18 12.68
N LEU A 98 -15.98 0.75 13.31
CA LEU A 98 -16.46 2.10 12.95
C LEU A 98 -15.40 3.19 13.16
N PRO A 99 -14.78 3.33 14.35
CA PRO A 99 -13.73 4.34 14.55
C PRO A 99 -12.51 4.10 13.66
N PHE A 100 -12.13 2.84 13.40
CA PHE A 100 -11.02 2.54 12.50
C PHE A 100 -11.34 2.83 11.03
N GLY A 101 -12.56 2.53 10.57
CA GLY A 101 -13.01 2.88 9.22
C GLY A 101 -13.03 4.39 9.00
N LEU A 102 -13.52 5.16 9.98
CA LEU A 102 -13.46 6.63 9.95
C LEU A 102 -12.02 7.15 9.95
N LEU A 103 -11.12 6.54 10.74
CA LEU A 103 -9.70 6.88 10.75
C LEU A 103 -9.06 6.63 9.38
N ILE A 104 -9.32 5.48 8.74
CA ILE A 104 -8.79 5.15 7.40
C ILE A 104 -9.22 6.21 6.37
N ILE A 105 -10.50 6.56 6.35
CA ILE A 105 -11.02 7.61 5.45
C ILE A 105 -10.35 8.96 5.76
N THR A 106 -10.25 9.33 7.03
CA THR A 106 -9.60 10.58 7.45
C THR A 106 -8.15 10.62 6.98
N VAL A 107 -7.39 9.54 7.18
CA VAL A 107 -5.98 9.46 6.77
C VAL A 107 -5.85 9.49 5.25
N ALA A 108 -6.77 8.87 4.50
CA ALA A 108 -6.77 8.95 3.04
C ALA A 108 -6.87 10.42 2.53
N PHE A 109 -7.61 11.27 3.24
CA PHE A 109 -7.63 12.71 2.96
C PHE A 109 -6.39 13.42 3.50
N CYS A 110 -6.01 13.19 4.76
CA CYS A 110 -4.88 13.84 5.41
C CYS A 110 -3.53 13.44 4.79
N TYR A 111 -3.49 12.37 4.00
CA TYR A 111 -2.28 11.98 3.28
C TYR A 111 -1.80 13.07 2.34
N SER A 112 -2.71 13.68 1.57
CA SER A 112 -2.39 14.70 0.56
C SER A 112 -3.05 16.06 0.79
N LEU A 113 -4.09 16.13 1.62
CA LEU A 113 -4.87 17.33 1.90
C LEU A 113 -4.82 17.70 3.39
N GLY A 114 -5.10 18.97 3.70
CA GLY A 114 -5.18 19.46 5.07
C GLY A 114 -4.01 20.37 5.45
N PRO A 115 -3.96 20.80 6.72
CA PRO A 115 -2.94 21.76 7.17
C PRO A 115 -1.54 21.12 7.31
N ILE A 116 -1.46 19.81 7.51
CA ILE A 116 -0.21 19.06 7.66
C ILE A 116 -0.35 17.74 6.87
N PRO A 117 -0.24 17.76 5.53
CA PRO A 117 -0.36 16.55 4.73
C PRO A 117 0.79 15.59 5.04
N LEU A 118 0.49 14.31 5.26
CA LEU A 118 1.49 13.31 5.63
C LEU A 118 2.56 13.13 4.55
N SER A 119 2.16 13.18 3.28
CA SER A 119 3.06 13.08 2.13
C SER A 119 4.04 14.27 1.99
N TYR A 120 3.73 15.42 2.61
CA TYR A 120 4.56 16.63 2.59
C TYR A 120 5.47 16.76 3.83
N ASN A 121 5.36 15.87 4.80
CA ASN A 121 6.04 15.95 6.09
C ASN A 121 6.86 14.69 6.43
N ALA A 122 7.37 13.99 5.41
CA ALA A 122 8.16 12.75 5.52
C ALA A 122 7.47 11.61 6.33
N LEU A 123 6.15 11.68 6.46
CA LEU A 123 5.34 10.66 7.13
C LEU A 123 4.69 9.69 6.14
N GLY A 124 4.96 9.86 4.84
CA GLY A 124 4.37 9.07 3.78
C GLY A 124 4.70 7.59 3.91
N ASP A 125 5.98 7.24 4.12
CA ASP A 125 6.44 5.85 4.24
C ASP A 125 5.80 5.16 5.46
N VAL A 126 5.75 5.85 6.61
CA VAL A 126 5.08 5.33 7.81
C VAL A 126 3.58 5.13 7.55
N ALA A 127 2.93 6.07 6.88
CA ALA A 127 1.52 5.96 6.54
C ALA A 127 1.26 4.78 5.58
N VAL A 128 2.14 4.56 4.58
CA VAL A 128 2.04 3.41 3.67
C VAL A 128 2.20 2.10 4.43
N ILE A 129 3.22 1.95 5.26
CA ILE A 129 3.43 0.74 6.06
C ILE A 129 2.21 0.44 6.95
N LEU A 130 1.66 1.45 7.59
CA LEU A 130 0.49 1.30 8.47
C LEU A 130 -0.78 0.99 7.68
N PHE A 131 -1.14 1.84 6.71
CA PHE A 131 -2.47 1.82 6.07
C PHE A 131 -2.56 0.96 4.81
N PHE A 132 -1.43 0.49 4.26
CA PHE A 132 -1.42 -0.48 3.16
C PHE A 132 -0.85 -1.84 3.56
N GLY A 133 -0.21 -1.94 4.75
CA GLY A 133 0.32 -3.17 5.31
C GLY A 133 -0.43 -3.61 6.57
N ILE A 134 -0.12 -3.00 7.72
CA ILE A 134 -0.57 -3.47 9.03
C ILE A 134 -2.10 -3.44 9.16
N VAL A 135 -2.71 -2.31 8.90
CA VAL A 135 -4.16 -2.10 9.08
C VAL A 135 -5.00 -3.06 8.21
N PRO A 136 -4.81 -3.14 6.87
CA PRO A 136 -5.63 -4.01 6.06
C PRO A 136 -5.43 -5.49 6.38
N ILE A 137 -4.21 -5.94 6.74
CA ILE A 137 -3.96 -7.34 7.11
C ILE A 137 -4.60 -7.66 8.45
N THR A 138 -4.34 -6.86 9.47
CA THR A 138 -4.83 -7.10 10.83
C THR A 138 -6.35 -7.08 10.88
N PHE A 139 -6.99 -6.08 10.27
CA PHE A 139 -8.45 -5.99 10.33
C PHE A 139 -9.17 -7.00 9.44
N THR A 140 -8.63 -7.36 8.27
CA THR A 140 -9.19 -8.44 7.46
C THR A 140 -9.12 -9.76 8.20
N TYR A 141 -7.97 -10.08 8.79
CA TYR A 141 -7.80 -11.28 9.62
C TYR A 141 -8.77 -11.28 10.80
N TYR A 142 -8.86 -10.17 11.55
CA TYR A 142 -9.78 -10.03 12.67
C TYR A 142 -11.25 -10.21 12.28
N ILE A 143 -11.68 -9.64 11.17
CA ILE A 143 -13.07 -9.79 10.68
C ILE A 143 -13.40 -11.26 10.44
N LEU A 144 -12.45 -12.04 9.94
CA LEU A 144 -12.63 -13.43 9.56
C LEU A 144 -12.47 -14.39 10.74
N THR A 145 -11.54 -14.14 11.67
CA THR A 145 -11.17 -15.07 12.76
C THR A 145 -11.60 -14.59 14.15
N LYS A 146 -11.85 -13.29 14.34
CA LYS A 146 -12.05 -12.60 15.64
C LYS A 146 -10.80 -12.53 16.50
N GLU A 147 -9.64 -12.80 15.95
CA GLU A 147 -8.39 -12.81 16.67
C GLU A 147 -7.41 -11.78 16.10
N ILE A 148 -6.50 -11.32 16.94
CA ILE A 148 -5.31 -10.53 16.56
C ILE A 148 -4.13 -11.13 17.33
N ASN A 149 -3.05 -11.43 16.63
CA ASN A 149 -1.81 -11.90 17.23
C ASN A 149 -0.60 -11.17 16.62
N TRP A 150 0.57 -11.36 17.21
CA TRP A 150 1.79 -10.70 16.76
C TRP A 150 2.27 -11.18 15.40
N GLU A 151 1.97 -12.42 15.04
CA GLU A 151 2.26 -13.01 13.72
C GLU A 151 1.55 -12.24 12.62
N ILE A 152 0.28 -11.88 12.82
CA ILE A 152 -0.51 -11.11 11.86
C ILE A 152 -0.03 -9.66 11.77
N ILE A 153 0.37 -9.06 12.89
CA ILE A 153 0.97 -7.72 12.88
C ILE A 153 2.30 -7.74 12.12
N ALA A 154 3.14 -8.76 12.34
CA ALA A 154 4.39 -8.93 11.62
C ALA A 154 4.18 -9.17 10.11
N ALA A 155 3.15 -9.95 9.74
CA ALA A 155 2.75 -10.14 8.35
C ALA A 155 2.32 -8.81 7.72
N GLY A 156 1.56 -7.99 8.46
CA GLY A 156 1.15 -6.66 8.03
C GLY A 156 2.33 -5.70 7.85
N PHE A 157 3.26 -5.69 8.78
CA PHE A 157 4.47 -4.89 8.67
C PHE A 157 5.34 -5.33 7.48
N SER A 158 5.50 -6.63 7.27
CA SER A 158 6.23 -7.19 6.12
C SER A 158 5.63 -6.74 4.79
N MET A 159 4.32 -6.86 4.64
CA MET A 159 3.64 -6.40 3.43
C MET A 159 3.76 -4.88 3.27
N GLY A 160 3.68 -4.12 4.37
CA GLY A 160 3.87 -2.68 4.37
C GLY A 160 5.22 -2.26 3.82
N LEU A 161 6.30 -2.94 4.21
CA LEU A 161 7.65 -2.70 3.68
C LEU A 161 7.72 -2.92 2.16
N VAL A 162 7.09 -3.98 1.66
CA VAL A 162 7.09 -4.27 0.21
C VAL A 162 6.23 -3.26 -0.55
N VAL A 163 5.09 -2.83 0.00
CA VAL A 163 4.25 -1.80 -0.64
C VAL A 163 4.92 -0.43 -0.63
N ASP A 164 5.72 -0.13 0.39
CA ASP A 164 6.46 1.12 0.51
C ASP A 164 7.44 1.37 -0.65
N GLU A 165 7.88 0.32 -1.32
CA GLU A 165 8.72 0.42 -2.51
C GLU A 165 8.11 1.28 -3.62
N LEU A 166 6.78 1.24 -3.78
CA LEU A 166 6.09 2.14 -4.72
C LEU A 166 6.30 3.61 -4.35
N LEU A 167 6.21 3.93 -3.07
CA LEU A 167 6.40 5.30 -2.59
C LEU A 167 7.86 5.72 -2.75
N ILE A 168 8.82 4.84 -2.43
CA ILE A 168 10.25 5.11 -2.64
C ILE A 168 10.54 5.41 -4.12
N VAL A 169 10.00 4.63 -5.06
CA VAL A 169 10.17 4.88 -6.50
C VAL A 169 9.60 6.24 -6.90
N ASN A 170 8.39 6.58 -6.43
CA ASN A 170 7.77 7.88 -6.68
C ASN A 170 8.66 9.02 -6.15
N ASN A 171 9.05 8.95 -4.88
CA ASN A 171 9.84 10.00 -4.25
C ASN A 171 11.24 10.14 -4.87
N VAL A 172 11.86 9.04 -5.34
CA VAL A 172 13.13 9.09 -6.09
C VAL A 172 12.96 9.72 -7.47
N ARG A 173 11.82 9.47 -8.15
CA ARG A 173 11.51 10.08 -9.44
C ARG A 173 11.31 11.59 -9.31
N ASP A 174 10.57 11.98 -8.29
CA ASP A 174 10.06 13.34 -8.12
C ASP A 174 10.94 14.20 -7.18
N GLU A 175 12.14 13.72 -6.79
CA GLU A 175 13.02 14.37 -5.81
C GLU A 175 13.28 15.87 -6.10
N ILE A 176 13.43 16.25 -7.37
CA ILE A 176 13.71 17.64 -7.79
C ILE A 176 12.42 18.47 -7.72
N GLU A 177 11.30 17.91 -8.19
CA GLU A 177 9.99 18.56 -8.20
C GLU A 177 9.49 18.76 -6.77
N ASP A 178 9.56 17.74 -5.93
CA ASP A 178 9.16 17.79 -4.52
C ASP A 178 9.85 18.94 -3.76
N LYS A 179 11.14 19.16 -4.01
CA LYS A 179 11.89 20.28 -3.42
C LYS A 179 11.37 21.64 -3.86
N GLN A 180 10.92 21.80 -5.11
CA GLN A 180 10.38 23.07 -5.62
C GLN A 180 9.03 23.43 -4.96
N PHE A 181 8.25 22.44 -4.57
CA PHE A 181 6.95 22.61 -3.91
C PHE A 181 7.02 22.52 -2.38
N ASN A 182 8.22 22.59 -1.79
CA ASN A 182 8.45 22.45 -0.34
C ASN A 182 7.87 21.14 0.24
N LYS A 183 7.78 20.10 -0.59
CA LYS A 183 7.34 18.76 -0.15
C LYS A 183 8.54 18.03 0.41
N VAL A 184 8.50 17.77 1.72
CA VAL A 184 9.54 17.04 2.44
C VAL A 184 9.21 15.58 2.42
N THR A 185 10.02 14.77 1.72
CA THR A 185 9.91 13.31 1.66
C THR A 185 11.11 12.66 2.34
N THR A 186 11.04 11.36 2.63
CA THR A 186 12.18 10.59 3.15
C THR A 186 13.37 10.62 2.19
N VAL A 187 13.12 10.61 0.87
CA VAL A 187 14.16 10.83 -0.15
C VAL A 187 14.78 12.22 -0.02
N GLY A 188 13.96 13.24 0.24
CA GLY A 188 14.43 14.61 0.45
C GLY A 188 15.34 14.76 1.69
N ILE A 189 15.06 13.98 2.76
CA ILE A 189 15.83 14.02 4.02
C ILE A 189 17.10 13.18 3.93
N PHE A 190 16.97 11.90 3.54
CA PHE A 190 18.06 10.92 3.60
C PHE A 190 18.84 10.80 2.28
N GLY A 191 18.32 11.38 1.21
CA GLY A 191 18.87 11.31 -0.13
C GLY A 191 18.51 10.03 -0.89
N SER A 192 18.41 10.13 -2.21
CA SER A 192 18.02 9.02 -3.08
C SER A 192 18.97 7.82 -2.99
N LYS A 193 20.27 8.05 -2.74
CA LYS A 193 21.24 6.94 -2.54
C LYS A 193 20.91 6.05 -1.35
N PHE A 194 20.48 6.63 -0.23
CA PHE A 194 20.10 5.88 0.97
C PHE A 194 18.78 5.16 0.75
N MET A 195 17.77 5.86 0.21
CA MET A 195 16.45 5.27 0.01
C MET A 195 16.46 4.14 -1.04
N LYS A 196 17.35 4.15 -2.03
CA LYS A 196 17.58 3.00 -2.91
C LYS A 196 18.17 1.78 -2.20
N LYS A 197 18.90 1.97 -1.09
CA LYS A 197 19.30 0.84 -0.24
C LYS A 197 18.12 0.33 0.59
N VAL A 198 17.32 1.24 1.16
CA VAL A 198 16.08 0.87 1.86
C VAL A 198 15.19 0.03 0.95
N PHE A 199 14.99 0.44 -0.30
CA PHE A 199 14.28 -0.34 -1.33
C PHE A 199 14.80 -1.77 -1.47
N LEU A 200 16.11 -1.97 -1.51
CA LEU A 200 16.71 -3.33 -1.59
C LEU A 200 16.51 -4.13 -0.29
N PHE A 201 16.54 -3.48 0.87
CA PHE A 201 16.45 -4.18 2.15
C PHE A 201 15.02 -4.47 2.59
N ASN A 202 14.03 -3.69 2.16
CA ASN A 202 12.63 -3.90 2.52
C ASN A 202 12.14 -5.33 2.24
N PRO A 203 12.29 -5.91 1.01
CA PRO A 203 11.87 -7.28 0.75
C PRO A 203 12.70 -8.33 1.49
N LEU A 204 13.98 -8.06 1.75
CA LEU A 204 14.80 -8.96 2.57
C LEU A 204 14.28 -9.04 4.00
N ILE A 205 13.95 -7.89 4.60
CA ILE A 205 13.36 -7.82 5.95
C ILE A 205 11.98 -8.47 5.95
N ALA A 206 11.15 -8.19 4.94
CA ALA A 206 9.81 -8.77 4.82
C ALA A 206 9.85 -10.31 4.73
N CYS A 207 10.72 -10.86 3.88
CA CYS A 207 10.94 -12.30 3.77
C CYS A 207 11.53 -12.90 5.06
N GLY A 208 12.44 -12.18 5.73
CA GLY A 208 13.01 -12.58 7.02
C GLY A 208 11.94 -12.67 8.12
N LEU A 209 11.04 -11.71 8.21
CA LEU A 209 9.90 -11.74 9.12
C LEU A 209 8.93 -12.89 8.81
N GLY A 210 8.91 -13.37 7.57
CA GLY A 210 8.14 -14.54 7.17
C GLY A 210 8.47 -15.80 7.96
N PHE A 211 9.72 -16.00 8.37
CA PHE A 211 10.09 -17.11 9.26
C PHE A 211 9.38 -17.04 10.62
N TYR A 212 8.96 -15.85 11.03
CA TYR A 212 8.20 -15.68 12.26
C TYR A 212 6.70 -15.87 12.05
N PHE A 213 6.08 -15.19 11.08
CA PHE A 213 4.62 -15.25 10.95
C PHE A 213 4.12 -16.50 10.21
N MET A 214 4.99 -17.24 9.50
CA MET A 214 4.65 -18.51 8.85
C MET A 214 4.99 -19.75 9.71
N ARG A 215 5.55 -19.58 10.91
CA ARG A 215 6.08 -20.67 11.76
C ARG A 215 5.05 -21.72 12.20
N GLY A 216 3.77 -21.37 12.19
CA GLY A 216 2.67 -22.30 12.50
C GLY A 216 2.00 -22.91 11.27
N ILE A 217 2.42 -22.49 10.07
CA ILE A 217 1.79 -22.84 8.79
C ILE A 217 2.72 -23.76 7.99
N CYS A 218 4.01 -23.45 7.91
CA CYS A 218 4.97 -24.26 7.17
C CYS A 218 6.31 -24.38 7.91
N ASP A 219 7.12 -25.37 7.51
CA ASP A 219 8.50 -25.47 8.00
C ASP A 219 9.40 -24.39 7.36
N TYR A 220 10.56 -24.16 8.03
CA TYR A 220 11.50 -23.12 7.59
C TYR A 220 12.13 -23.38 6.21
N LYS A 221 12.21 -24.63 5.76
CA LYS A 221 12.77 -24.99 4.45
C LYS A 221 11.80 -24.64 3.33
N THR A 222 10.53 -24.98 3.52
CA THR A 222 9.45 -24.62 2.60
C THR A 222 9.38 -23.11 2.41
N TRP A 223 9.40 -22.34 3.52
CA TRP A 223 9.41 -20.88 3.43
C TRP A 223 10.67 -20.37 2.73
N ALA A 224 11.86 -20.84 3.09
CA ALA A 224 13.13 -20.42 2.48
C ALA A 224 13.17 -20.67 0.96
N ILE A 225 12.57 -21.76 0.47
CA ILE A 225 12.48 -22.05 -0.97
C ILE A 225 11.44 -21.14 -1.62
N ALA A 226 10.29 -20.95 -0.99
CA ALA A 226 9.18 -20.17 -1.55
C ALA A 226 9.53 -18.68 -1.79
N ILE A 227 10.40 -18.09 -0.96
CA ILE A 227 10.80 -16.68 -1.10
C ILE A 227 11.84 -16.43 -2.19
N ILE A 228 12.51 -17.47 -2.72
CA ILE A 228 13.60 -17.31 -3.71
C ILE A 228 13.16 -16.51 -4.95
N PRO A 229 12.01 -16.81 -5.60
CA PRO A 229 11.58 -16.06 -6.79
C PRO A 229 11.37 -14.57 -6.49
N MET A 230 10.79 -14.25 -5.32
CA MET A 230 10.59 -12.88 -4.88
C MET A 230 11.93 -12.16 -4.71
N LEU A 231 12.88 -12.75 -3.97
CA LEU A 231 14.18 -12.14 -3.73
C LEU A 231 14.98 -11.91 -5.02
N ILE A 232 14.91 -12.85 -5.97
CA ILE A 232 15.51 -12.66 -7.30
C ILE A 232 14.87 -11.47 -8.01
N TYR A 233 13.53 -11.38 -7.99
CA TYR A 233 12.80 -10.29 -8.61
C TYR A 233 13.16 -8.94 -7.97
N SER A 234 13.19 -8.85 -6.64
CA SER A 234 13.56 -7.65 -5.86
C SER A 234 14.96 -7.14 -6.24
N VAL A 235 15.93 -8.03 -6.36
CA VAL A 235 17.29 -7.66 -6.80
C VAL A 235 17.27 -7.07 -8.23
N ILE A 236 16.52 -7.68 -9.15
CA ILE A 236 16.39 -7.19 -10.53
C ILE A 236 15.79 -5.78 -10.55
N VAL A 237 14.69 -5.55 -9.81
CA VAL A 237 14.03 -4.24 -9.74
C VAL A 237 14.95 -3.21 -9.09
N SER A 238 15.67 -3.57 -8.02
CA SER A 238 16.65 -2.69 -7.36
C SER A 238 17.81 -2.29 -8.29
N ILE A 239 18.31 -3.22 -9.11
CA ILE A 239 19.33 -2.90 -10.13
C ILE A 239 18.79 -1.88 -11.14
N ARG A 240 17.53 -2.05 -11.58
CA ARG A 240 16.88 -1.11 -12.50
C ARG A 240 16.67 0.26 -11.86
N LEU A 241 16.26 0.32 -10.58
CA LEU A 241 16.10 1.55 -9.83
C LEU A 241 17.41 2.36 -9.74
N ASN A 242 18.55 1.69 -9.70
CA ASN A 242 19.86 2.36 -9.72
C ASN A 242 20.27 2.88 -11.11
N LYS A 243 19.73 2.29 -12.18
CA LYS A 243 20.08 2.65 -13.57
C LYS A 243 19.12 3.66 -14.18
N TYR A 244 17.81 3.58 -13.86
CA TYR A 244 16.77 4.39 -14.48
C TYR A 244 16.73 5.80 -13.90
N LYS A 245 16.30 6.77 -14.73
CA LYS A 245 16.19 8.18 -14.36
C LYS A 245 14.94 8.81 -14.99
N GLY A 246 14.39 9.83 -14.31
CA GLY A 246 13.25 10.59 -14.80
C GLY A 246 12.05 9.69 -15.17
N LYS A 247 11.46 9.91 -16.35
CA LYS A 247 10.26 9.15 -16.81
C LYS A 247 10.45 7.64 -16.90
N GLN A 248 11.69 7.13 -17.02
CA GLN A 248 11.95 5.70 -17.01
C GLN A 248 11.53 5.02 -15.69
N LEU A 249 11.54 5.76 -14.59
CA LEU A 249 11.13 5.27 -13.28
C LEU A 249 9.63 4.91 -13.22
N ASN A 250 8.79 5.46 -14.11
CA ASN A 250 7.38 5.09 -14.20
C ASN A 250 7.16 3.60 -14.46
N ALA A 251 8.05 2.96 -15.23
CA ALA A 251 7.99 1.52 -15.46
C ALA A 251 8.25 0.69 -14.20
N LEU A 252 8.97 1.25 -13.21
CA LEU A 252 9.26 0.56 -11.96
C LEU A 252 8.07 0.57 -10.99
N LEU A 253 7.11 1.49 -11.13
CA LEU A 253 5.90 1.49 -10.32
C LEU A 253 5.08 0.21 -10.53
N GLY A 254 4.93 -0.21 -11.80
CA GLY A 254 4.29 -1.49 -12.12
C GLY A 254 5.10 -2.70 -11.60
N GLN A 255 6.43 -2.62 -11.62
CA GLN A 255 7.29 -3.68 -11.12
C GLN A 255 7.25 -3.79 -9.59
N ALA A 256 7.26 -2.69 -8.85
CA ALA A 256 7.08 -2.69 -7.40
C ALA A 256 5.66 -3.16 -7.00
N SER A 257 4.63 -2.79 -7.78
CA SER A 257 3.27 -3.34 -7.57
C SER A 257 3.22 -4.85 -7.79
N LEU A 258 3.93 -5.37 -8.80
CA LEU A 258 4.03 -6.79 -9.06
C LEU A 258 4.80 -7.50 -7.94
N GLU A 259 5.82 -6.88 -7.38
CA GLU A 259 6.59 -7.41 -6.25
C GLU A 259 5.70 -7.63 -5.02
N ALA A 260 4.87 -6.64 -4.68
CA ALA A 260 3.89 -6.78 -3.61
C ALA A 260 2.87 -7.91 -3.88
N LEU A 261 2.48 -8.10 -5.14
CA LEU A 261 1.60 -9.22 -5.52
C LEU A 261 2.32 -10.56 -5.43
N ILE A 262 3.58 -10.65 -5.88
CA ILE A 262 4.40 -11.88 -5.75
C ILE A 262 4.54 -12.27 -4.29
N PHE A 263 4.84 -11.31 -3.40
CA PHE A 263 4.93 -11.59 -1.96
C PHE A 263 3.63 -12.13 -1.38
N ALA A 264 2.49 -11.48 -1.68
CA ALA A 264 1.19 -11.97 -1.26
C ALA A 264 0.89 -13.37 -1.78
N LEU A 265 1.14 -13.62 -3.07
CA LEU A 265 0.90 -14.94 -3.69
C LEU A 265 1.86 -16.00 -3.14
N THR A 266 3.10 -15.65 -2.79
CA THR A 266 4.01 -16.59 -2.10
C THR A 266 3.41 -17.07 -0.79
N VAL A 267 2.87 -16.14 0.02
CA VAL A 267 2.17 -16.52 1.26
C VAL A 267 0.94 -17.39 0.96
N VAL A 268 0.09 -16.99 0.00
CA VAL A 268 -1.10 -17.76 -0.39
C VAL A 268 -0.73 -19.18 -0.80
N VAL A 269 0.27 -19.33 -1.66
CA VAL A 269 0.68 -20.66 -2.15
C VAL A 269 1.17 -21.53 -0.99
N VAL A 270 1.99 -20.97 -0.10
CA VAL A 270 2.52 -21.71 1.05
C VAL A 270 1.42 -22.08 2.06
N THR A 271 0.38 -21.25 2.21
CA THR A 271 -0.78 -21.61 3.07
C THR A 271 -1.67 -22.68 2.46
N LEU A 272 -1.58 -22.94 1.17
CA LEU A 272 -2.37 -23.98 0.48
C LEU A 272 -1.64 -25.33 0.33
N LEU A 273 -0.33 -25.39 0.65
CA LEU A 273 0.49 -26.59 0.60
C LEU A 273 0.40 -27.39 1.91
#